data_332854630f7425a3472e9cba6d726655
#
_entry.id   332854630f7425a3472e9cba6d726655
#
_cell.length_a   1.000
_cell.length_b   1.000
_cell.length_c   1.000
_cell.angle_alpha   90.00
_cell.angle_beta   90.00
_cell.angle_gamma   90.00
#
_symmetry.space_group_name_H-M   'P 1'
#
loop_
_entity.id
_entity.type
_entity.pdbx_description
1 polymer ?
#
loop_
_entity_poly.entity_id
_entity_poly.type
_entity_poly.pdbx_seq_one_letter_code
_entity_poly.pdbx_strand_id
1 'polypeptide(L)'
;MLTHLPLRLRIFLFFCLVAAAGAALAAGALWFGWSRAETALPGGPFITAFVMFAFLNTGLALVVWLLFDENVAKPINALAADLRLRAHSGVEAELNTNTARYLGDLAHAAQAVSTTLSSGVVDAASEVARKTAQLQSEAERLTALLTEIPVATIMVNDHLCIVLYDGQAAQVLSGIAPPRLKAPLIDYFYAADLGRAKSELNRTGAEVAFELRDKKAEQVFSARLKPLEDAGFMLLIDIPDVDLMPHEPRPLVYDFDLLNAGVVTDLHATPLSELCFVAFDSETTGLSTQTDDVVQLGAVRVLNGRIVEGEVINTFVDPGRPIPPASTAVHQVSDDNVKGAPDFGTVAQDLHGFCRDAVLVAHNAPFDIAFLRRVEGQNDISWDHPVLDTVLLSAIVFGTTEEHTLDALCDRLSITIPPALRHTALGDAQVTAQALVKLIPLLEGKGLGTLSDAIAESKKHGRLLQDLN
;
A
#
# COMPACT_ATOMS: atom_id res chain seq x y z
N MET A 1 -32.17 -14.13 3.19
CA MET A 1 -31.63 -14.21 4.54
C MET A 1 -30.14 -14.58 4.64
N LEU A 2 -29.48 -15.07 3.60
CA LEU A 2 -28.05 -15.48 3.66
C LEU A 2 -27.13 -14.58 2.81
N THR A 3 -27.57 -13.36 2.47
CA THR A 3 -26.84 -12.45 1.57
C THR A 3 -25.53 -11.94 2.16
N HIS A 4 -25.35 -11.96 3.48
CA HIS A 4 -24.12 -11.54 4.17
C HIS A 4 -23.01 -12.61 4.16
N LEU A 5 -23.33 -13.84 3.76
CA LEU A 5 -22.33 -14.90 3.69
C LEU A 5 -21.63 -14.94 2.32
N PRO A 6 -20.34 -15.27 2.26
CA PRO A 6 -19.62 -15.47 1.01
C PRO A 6 -20.32 -16.48 0.10
N LEU A 7 -20.26 -16.29 -1.23
CA LEU A 7 -20.92 -17.14 -2.21
C LEU A 7 -20.62 -18.63 -2.00
N ARG A 8 -19.35 -18.96 -1.78
CA ARG A 8 -18.89 -20.36 -1.56
C ARG A 8 -19.54 -21.00 -0.34
N LEU A 9 -19.67 -20.27 0.76
CA LEU A 9 -20.30 -20.77 1.99
C LEU A 9 -21.81 -20.98 1.80
N ARG A 10 -22.49 -20.08 1.08
CA ARG A 10 -23.92 -20.24 0.75
C ARG A 10 -24.16 -21.49 -0.07
N ILE A 11 -23.33 -21.72 -1.08
CA ILE A 11 -23.41 -22.90 -1.94
C ILE A 11 -23.13 -24.16 -1.12
N PHE A 12 -22.15 -24.20 -0.27
CA PHE A 12 -21.84 -25.30 0.62
C PHE A 12 -23.05 -25.65 1.52
N LEU A 13 -23.63 -24.64 2.18
CA LEU A 13 -24.79 -24.82 3.03
C LEU A 13 -26.01 -25.35 2.24
N PHE A 14 -26.18 -24.94 0.99
CA PHE A 14 -27.22 -25.47 0.11
C PHE A 14 -27.03 -26.97 -0.15
N PHE A 15 -25.80 -27.41 -0.45
CA PHE A 15 -25.52 -28.84 -0.63
C PHE A 15 -25.67 -29.65 0.67
N CYS A 16 -25.32 -29.09 1.81
CA CYS A 16 -25.60 -29.70 3.12
C CYS A 16 -27.07 -29.87 3.37
N LEU A 17 -27.89 -28.86 3.01
CA LEU A 17 -29.34 -28.93 3.15
C LEU A 17 -29.94 -30.03 2.23
N VAL A 18 -29.46 -30.13 0.98
CA VAL A 18 -29.90 -31.17 0.02
C VAL A 18 -29.54 -32.57 0.54
N ALA A 19 -28.32 -32.74 1.06
CA ALA A 19 -27.87 -34.01 1.65
C ALA A 19 -28.76 -34.42 2.86
N ALA A 20 -29.00 -33.45 3.78
CA ALA A 20 -29.85 -33.66 4.96
C ALA A 20 -31.30 -33.98 4.58
N ALA A 21 -31.86 -33.25 3.61
CA ALA A 21 -33.21 -33.52 3.10
C ALA A 21 -33.30 -34.90 2.46
N GLY A 22 -32.32 -35.30 1.64
CA GLY A 22 -32.23 -36.63 1.05
C GLY A 22 -32.18 -37.75 2.11
N ALA A 23 -31.38 -37.56 3.15
CA ALA A 23 -31.31 -38.51 4.28
C ALA A 23 -32.65 -38.58 5.05
N ALA A 24 -33.32 -37.45 5.28
CA ALA A 24 -34.60 -37.40 5.97
C ALA A 24 -35.70 -38.09 5.15
N LEU A 25 -35.75 -37.88 3.82
CA LEU A 25 -36.69 -38.55 2.92
C LEU A 25 -36.45 -40.07 2.88
N ALA A 26 -35.17 -40.50 2.84
CA ALA A 26 -34.83 -41.92 2.88
C ALA A 26 -35.23 -42.58 4.21
N ALA A 27 -34.99 -41.91 5.34
CA ALA A 27 -35.43 -42.37 6.66
C ALA A 27 -36.96 -42.52 6.70
N GLY A 28 -37.72 -41.55 6.21
CA GLY A 28 -39.16 -41.56 6.11
C GLY A 28 -39.67 -42.69 5.23
N ALA A 29 -39.07 -42.88 4.05
CA ALA A 29 -39.46 -43.94 3.12
C ALA A 29 -39.19 -45.34 3.69
N LEU A 30 -38.00 -45.54 4.30
CA LEU A 30 -37.64 -46.81 4.94
C LEU A 30 -38.54 -47.13 6.14
N TRP A 31 -38.84 -46.12 6.98
CA TRP A 31 -39.76 -46.23 8.11
C TRP A 31 -41.18 -46.55 7.64
N PHE A 32 -41.70 -45.88 6.60
CA PHE A 32 -42.99 -46.13 6.03
C PHE A 32 -43.09 -47.54 5.45
N GLY A 33 -42.08 -47.99 4.69
CA GLY A 33 -42.02 -49.35 4.16
C GLY A 33 -41.99 -50.40 5.27
N TRP A 34 -41.22 -50.18 6.32
CA TRP A 34 -41.16 -51.07 7.48
C TRP A 34 -42.48 -51.11 8.23
N SER A 35 -43.14 -49.97 8.45
CA SER A 35 -44.43 -49.89 9.18
C SER A 35 -45.62 -50.51 8.43
N ARG A 36 -45.48 -50.67 7.09
CA ARG A 36 -46.51 -51.28 6.22
C ARG A 36 -46.26 -52.75 5.92
N ALA A 37 -45.18 -53.33 6.43
CA ALA A 37 -44.89 -54.75 6.20
C ALA A 37 -45.94 -55.66 6.92
N GLU A 38 -46.56 -56.55 6.19
CA GLU A 38 -47.56 -57.46 6.70
C GLU A 38 -47.04 -58.57 7.66
N THR A 39 -45.70 -58.71 7.67
CA THR A 39 -44.93 -59.59 8.59
C THR A 39 -43.97 -58.77 9.46
N ALA A 40 -43.76 -59.20 10.72
CA ALA A 40 -42.84 -58.56 11.64
C ALA A 40 -41.39 -58.71 11.12
N LEU A 41 -40.94 -57.72 10.36
CA LEU A 41 -39.54 -57.64 9.85
C LEU A 41 -38.59 -57.08 10.91
N PRO A 42 -37.40 -57.65 11.09
CA PRO A 42 -36.37 -57.09 11.97
C PRO A 42 -35.93 -55.73 11.47
N GLY A 43 -35.81 -54.72 12.35
CA GLY A 43 -35.40 -53.34 11.98
C GLY A 43 -33.93 -53.20 11.51
N GLY A 44 -33.07 -54.16 11.84
CA GLY A 44 -31.65 -54.12 11.53
C GLY A 44 -31.29 -53.84 10.06
N PRO A 45 -31.85 -54.59 9.09
CA PRO A 45 -31.58 -54.35 7.66
C PRO A 45 -31.99 -52.95 7.17
N PHE A 46 -33.08 -52.39 7.69
CA PHE A 46 -33.54 -51.04 7.33
C PHE A 46 -32.58 -49.96 7.89
N ILE A 47 -32.08 -50.13 9.12
CA ILE A 47 -31.08 -49.25 9.72
C ILE A 47 -29.79 -49.30 8.89
N THR A 48 -29.30 -50.50 8.53
CA THR A 48 -28.09 -50.67 7.71
C THR A 48 -28.26 -50.00 6.33
N ALA A 49 -29.42 -50.22 5.69
CA ALA A 49 -29.72 -49.55 4.41
C ALA A 49 -29.74 -48.04 4.53
N PHE A 50 -30.32 -47.50 5.59
CA PHE A 50 -30.32 -46.05 5.86
C PHE A 50 -28.88 -45.51 6.07
N VAL A 51 -28.10 -46.19 6.89
CA VAL A 51 -26.69 -45.77 7.16
C VAL A 51 -25.86 -45.77 5.86
N MET A 52 -25.96 -46.84 5.05
CA MET A 52 -25.31 -46.89 3.74
C MET A 52 -25.77 -45.78 2.82
N PHE A 53 -27.09 -45.55 2.72
CA PHE A 53 -27.65 -44.49 1.89
C PHE A 53 -27.13 -43.09 2.37
N ALA A 54 -27.20 -42.80 3.67
CA ALA A 54 -26.78 -41.53 4.23
C ALA A 54 -25.32 -41.28 3.96
N PHE A 55 -24.46 -42.30 4.09
CA PHE A 55 -23.04 -42.19 3.79
C PHE A 55 -22.79 -41.92 2.30
N LEU A 56 -23.40 -42.67 1.39
CA LEU A 56 -23.25 -42.49 -0.04
C LEU A 56 -23.84 -41.15 -0.52
N ASN A 57 -25.01 -40.76 0.01
CA ASN A 57 -25.65 -39.49 -0.31
C ASN A 57 -24.77 -38.28 0.14
N THR A 58 -24.21 -38.37 1.34
CA THR A 58 -23.30 -37.32 1.84
C THR A 58 -22.02 -37.27 0.99
N GLY A 59 -21.43 -38.41 0.65
CA GLY A 59 -20.28 -38.50 -0.23
C GLY A 59 -20.54 -37.91 -1.62
N LEU A 60 -21.70 -38.26 -2.22
CA LEU A 60 -22.12 -37.70 -3.50
C LEU A 60 -22.33 -36.17 -3.42
N ALA A 61 -23.02 -35.70 -2.39
CA ALA A 61 -23.22 -34.26 -2.19
C ALA A 61 -21.89 -33.50 -2.05
N LEU A 62 -20.91 -34.09 -1.35
CA LEU A 62 -19.56 -33.51 -1.21
C LEU A 62 -18.85 -33.45 -2.56
N VAL A 63 -18.85 -34.53 -3.35
CA VAL A 63 -18.19 -34.55 -4.67
C VAL A 63 -18.85 -33.54 -5.61
N VAL A 64 -20.18 -33.45 -5.65
CA VAL A 64 -20.88 -32.48 -6.49
C VAL A 64 -20.58 -31.05 -6.03
N TRP A 65 -20.55 -30.81 -4.71
CA TRP A 65 -20.15 -29.50 -4.17
C TRP A 65 -18.74 -29.12 -4.59
N LEU A 66 -17.77 -30.02 -4.49
CA LEU A 66 -16.37 -29.76 -4.92
C LEU A 66 -16.30 -29.40 -6.40
N LEU A 67 -17.02 -30.16 -7.25
CA LEU A 67 -17.10 -29.88 -8.69
C LEU A 67 -17.72 -28.50 -8.96
N PHE A 68 -18.77 -28.16 -8.22
CA PHE A 68 -19.43 -26.86 -8.37
C PHE A 68 -18.56 -25.70 -7.86
N ASP A 69 -17.85 -25.88 -6.74
CA ASP A 69 -16.93 -24.89 -6.21
C ASP A 69 -15.82 -24.58 -7.21
N GLU A 70 -15.21 -25.63 -7.79
CA GLU A 70 -14.10 -25.49 -8.75
C GLU A 70 -14.53 -24.87 -10.08
N ASN A 71 -15.67 -25.30 -10.63
CA ASN A 71 -16.07 -24.92 -11.98
C ASN A 71 -17.00 -23.71 -12.04
N VAL A 72 -17.60 -23.29 -10.93
CA VAL A 72 -18.57 -22.18 -10.90
C VAL A 72 -18.22 -21.12 -9.86
N ALA A 73 -18.07 -21.49 -8.59
CA ALA A 73 -17.93 -20.49 -7.53
C ALA A 73 -16.59 -19.75 -7.56
N LYS A 74 -15.50 -20.47 -7.76
CA LYS A 74 -14.16 -19.85 -7.91
C LYS A 74 -14.08 -18.97 -9.17
N PRO A 75 -14.47 -19.45 -10.39
CA PRO A 75 -14.49 -18.61 -11.58
C PRO A 75 -15.34 -17.34 -11.48
N ILE A 76 -16.50 -17.41 -10.82
CA ILE A 76 -17.33 -16.21 -10.58
C ILE A 76 -16.60 -15.18 -9.73
N ASN A 77 -15.94 -15.63 -8.64
CA ASN A 77 -15.20 -14.73 -7.77
C ASN A 77 -13.98 -14.12 -8.49
N ALA A 78 -13.24 -14.91 -9.26
CA ALA A 78 -12.13 -14.43 -10.07
C ALA A 78 -12.59 -13.39 -11.10
N LEU A 79 -13.64 -13.69 -11.86
CA LEU A 79 -14.22 -12.77 -12.84
C LEU A 79 -14.71 -11.46 -12.19
N ALA A 80 -15.30 -11.54 -11.00
CA ALA A 80 -15.75 -10.37 -10.25
C ALA A 80 -14.56 -9.52 -9.76
N ALA A 81 -13.44 -10.13 -9.35
CA ALA A 81 -12.22 -9.44 -8.99
C ALA A 81 -11.60 -8.76 -10.21
N ASP A 82 -11.49 -9.46 -11.34
CA ASP A 82 -10.95 -8.91 -12.59
C ASP A 82 -11.78 -7.72 -13.11
N LEU A 83 -13.10 -7.79 -13.02
CA LEU A 83 -13.99 -6.68 -13.42
C LEU A 83 -13.84 -5.47 -12.48
N ARG A 84 -13.68 -5.68 -11.17
CA ARG A 84 -13.43 -4.58 -10.23
C ARG A 84 -12.07 -3.94 -10.48
N LEU A 85 -11.05 -4.76 -10.72
CA LEU A 85 -9.71 -4.29 -11.06
C LEU A 85 -9.75 -3.30 -12.23
N ARG A 86 -10.47 -3.68 -13.31
CA ARG A 86 -10.61 -2.83 -14.50
C ARG A 86 -11.43 -1.58 -14.26
N ALA A 87 -12.53 -1.70 -13.49
CA ALA A 87 -13.42 -0.59 -13.22
C ALA A 87 -12.78 0.50 -12.35
N HIS A 88 -11.84 0.15 -11.45
CA HIS A 88 -11.34 1.07 -10.45
C HIS A 88 -9.84 1.42 -10.57
N SER A 89 -9.03 0.54 -11.16
CA SER A 89 -7.57 0.74 -11.21
C SER A 89 -6.99 0.95 -12.61
N GLY A 90 -7.82 0.98 -13.66
CA GLY A 90 -7.37 1.21 -15.03
C GLY A 90 -6.40 0.15 -15.58
N VAL A 91 -6.39 -1.05 -15.01
CA VAL A 91 -5.50 -2.14 -15.45
C VAL A 91 -6.01 -2.75 -16.75
N GLU A 92 -5.18 -2.74 -17.81
CA GLU A 92 -5.47 -3.26 -19.16
C GLU A 92 -5.12 -4.77 -19.30
N ALA A 93 -5.33 -5.61 -18.32
CA ALA A 93 -5.09 -7.04 -18.46
C ALA A 93 -6.20 -7.70 -19.29
N GLU A 94 -5.90 -8.65 -20.17
CA GLU A 94 -6.92 -9.45 -20.86
C GLU A 94 -7.67 -10.33 -19.87
N LEU A 95 -9.02 -10.41 -19.99
CA LEU A 95 -9.82 -11.34 -19.18
C LEU A 95 -9.40 -12.77 -19.51
N ASN A 96 -9.04 -13.52 -18.48
CA ASN A 96 -8.75 -14.94 -18.65
C ASN A 96 -10.05 -15.72 -18.85
N THR A 97 -10.51 -15.79 -20.10
CA THR A 97 -11.74 -16.50 -20.48
C THR A 97 -11.65 -18.00 -20.21
N ASN A 98 -10.45 -18.58 -20.14
CA ASN A 98 -10.28 -20.01 -19.85
C ASN A 98 -10.69 -20.36 -18.41
N THR A 99 -10.52 -19.46 -17.47
CA THR A 99 -10.92 -19.66 -16.07
C THR A 99 -12.46 -19.75 -15.94
N ALA A 100 -13.18 -19.08 -16.83
CA ALA A 100 -14.64 -19.00 -16.80
C ALA A 100 -15.35 -19.88 -17.84
N ARG A 101 -14.65 -20.86 -18.44
CA ARG A 101 -15.18 -21.71 -19.53
C ARG A 101 -16.50 -22.44 -19.22
N TYR A 102 -16.79 -22.71 -17.96
CA TYR A 102 -18.04 -23.36 -17.53
C TYR A 102 -19.18 -22.39 -17.21
N LEU A 103 -18.95 -21.09 -17.30
CA LEU A 103 -19.95 -20.05 -17.05
C LEU A 103 -20.71 -19.64 -18.33
N GLY A 104 -20.57 -20.42 -19.43
CA GLY A 104 -21.22 -20.14 -20.70
C GLY A 104 -20.80 -18.77 -21.26
N ASP A 105 -21.78 -18.00 -21.71
CA ASP A 105 -21.56 -16.72 -22.40
C ASP A 105 -21.17 -15.56 -21.46
N LEU A 106 -21.17 -15.80 -20.14
CA LEU A 106 -20.91 -14.74 -19.15
C LEU A 106 -19.51 -14.14 -19.29
N ALA A 107 -18.50 -14.96 -19.58
CA ALA A 107 -17.14 -14.49 -19.79
C ALA A 107 -17.02 -13.60 -21.02
N HIS A 108 -17.67 -13.97 -22.13
CA HIS A 108 -17.70 -13.19 -23.38
C HIS A 108 -18.48 -11.87 -23.22
N ALA A 109 -19.62 -11.91 -22.52
CA ALA A 109 -20.39 -10.72 -22.20
C ALA A 109 -19.61 -9.75 -21.30
N ALA A 110 -18.92 -10.26 -20.27
CA ALA A 110 -18.05 -9.48 -19.41
C ALA A 110 -16.87 -8.85 -20.18
N GLN A 111 -16.30 -9.59 -21.12
CA GLN A 111 -15.24 -9.08 -22.02
C GLN A 111 -15.77 -7.97 -22.94
N ALA A 112 -16.95 -8.14 -23.55
CA ALA A 112 -17.57 -7.12 -24.40
C ALA A 112 -17.87 -5.83 -23.63
N VAL A 113 -18.39 -5.91 -22.41
CA VAL A 113 -18.60 -4.75 -21.52
C VAL A 113 -17.28 -4.10 -21.15
N SER A 114 -16.25 -4.88 -20.83
CA SER A 114 -14.93 -4.39 -20.49
C SER A 114 -14.27 -3.64 -21.66
N THR A 115 -14.35 -4.17 -22.88
CA THR A 115 -13.79 -3.51 -24.09
C THR A 115 -14.52 -2.22 -24.44
N THR A 116 -15.84 -2.17 -24.25
CA THR A 116 -16.65 -0.95 -24.49
C THR A 116 -16.32 0.14 -23.44
N LEU A 117 -16.10 -0.24 -22.19
CA LEU A 117 -15.68 0.69 -21.14
C LEU A 117 -14.25 1.21 -21.38
N SER A 118 -13.32 0.33 -21.82
CA SER A 118 -11.93 0.74 -22.08
C SER A 118 -11.79 1.63 -23.30
N SER A 119 -12.54 1.45 -24.38
CA SER A 119 -12.46 2.31 -25.57
C SER A 119 -12.92 3.75 -25.31
N GLY A 120 -13.94 3.96 -24.49
CA GLY A 120 -14.38 5.31 -24.11
C GLY A 120 -13.43 6.00 -23.11
N VAL A 121 -12.68 5.23 -22.32
CA VAL A 121 -11.69 5.72 -21.36
C VAL A 121 -10.36 6.04 -22.07
N VAL A 122 -9.98 5.28 -23.10
CA VAL A 122 -8.71 5.46 -23.85
C VAL A 122 -8.68 6.81 -24.56
N ASP A 123 -9.77 7.27 -25.19
CA ASP A 123 -9.81 8.56 -25.86
C ASP A 123 -9.76 9.73 -24.86
N ALA A 124 -10.48 9.64 -23.75
CA ALA A 124 -10.38 10.62 -22.66
C ALA A 124 -9.03 10.57 -21.95
N ALA A 125 -8.46 9.36 -21.72
CA ALA A 125 -7.15 9.20 -21.12
C ALA A 125 -6.02 9.71 -22.00
N SER A 126 -6.12 9.56 -23.33
CA SER A 126 -5.11 10.09 -24.29
C SER A 126 -5.09 11.62 -24.32
N GLU A 127 -6.24 12.27 -24.20
CA GLU A 127 -6.33 13.73 -24.12
C GLU A 127 -5.86 14.26 -22.77
N VAL A 128 -6.20 13.58 -21.67
CA VAL A 128 -5.70 13.88 -20.33
C VAL A 128 -4.18 13.65 -20.28
N ALA A 129 -3.68 12.52 -20.81
CA ALA A 129 -2.24 12.23 -20.86
C ALA A 129 -1.47 13.28 -21.66
N ARG A 130 -1.99 13.73 -22.80
CA ARG A 130 -1.38 14.79 -23.59
C ARG A 130 -1.35 16.12 -22.84
N LYS A 131 -2.43 16.48 -22.17
CA LYS A 131 -2.54 17.70 -21.38
C LYS A 131 -1.64 17.65 -20.14
N THR A 132 -1.57 16.49 -19.50
CA THR A 132 -0.67 16.24 -18.36
C THR A 132 0.79 16.31 -18.79
N ALA A 133 1.16 15.70 -19.92
CA ALA A 133 2.52 15.78 -20.47
C ALA A 133 2.91 17.22 -20.85
N GLN A 134 1.99 18.00 -21.38
CA GLN A 134 2.23 19.41 -21.68
C GLN A 134 2.44 20.23 -20.38
N LEU A 135 1.57 20.05 -19.38
CA LEU A 135 1.70 20.71 -18.08
C LEU A 135 2.98 20.29 -17.35
N GLN A 136 3.35 19.03 -17.47
CA GLN A 136 4.58 18.48 -16.89
C GLN A 136 5.82 19.10 -17.55
N SER A 137 5.83 19.23 -18.89
CA SER A 137 6.91 19.92 -19.62
C SER A 137 7.02 21.42 -19.29
N GLU A 138 5.88 22.10 -19.09
CA GLU A 138 5.86 23.49 -18.64
C GLU A 138 6.36 23.62 -17.19
N ALA A 139 5.96 22.71 -16.30
CA ALA A 139 6.43 22.63 -14.91
C ALA A 139 7.94 22.36 -14.85
N GLU A 140 8.46 21.41 -15.65
CA GLU A 140 9.89 21.12 -15.75
C GLU A 140 10.69 22.36 -16.22
N ARG A 141 10.15 23.09 -17.20
CA ARG A 141 10.78 24.32 -17.68
C ARG A 141 10.79 25.43 -16.65
N LEU A 142 9.70 25.59 -15.89
CA LEU A 142 9.64 26.54 -14.77
C LEU A 142 10.57 26.13 -13.63
N THR A 143 10.64 24.84 -13.34
CA THR A 143 11.54 24.26 -12.33
C THR A 143 13.00 24.52 -12.70
N ALA A 144 13.39 24.30 -13.96
CA ALA A 144 14.74 24.59 -14.44
C ALA A 144 15.11 26.07 -14.28
N LEU A 145 14.17 26.99 -14.49
CA LEU A 145 14.38 28.42 -14.27
C LEU A 145 14.49 28.79 -12.77
N LEU A 146 13.73 28.10 -11.91
CA LEU A 146 13.80 28.33 -10.46
C LEU A 146 15.09 27.77 -9.85
N THR A 147 15.63 26.69 -10.43
CA THR A 147 16.87 26.06 -9.92
C THR A 147 18.12 26.93 -10.09
N GLU A 148 18.11 27.91 -10.99
CA GLU A 148 19.21 28.86 -11.20
C GLU A 148 19.23 29.99 -10.16
N ILE A 149 18.17 30.16 -9.36
CA ILE A 149 18.08 31.21 -8.35
C ILE A 149 18.56 30.63 -7.01
N PRO A 150 19.58 31.22 -6.32
CA PRO A 150 20.11 30.68 -5.07
C PRO A 150 19.17 30.97 -3.87
N VAL A 151 17.92 30.54 -3.96
CA VAL A 151 16.87 30.71 -2.95
C VAL A 151 16.09 29.42 -2.82
N ALA A 152 16.15 28.78 -1.67
CA ALA A 152 15.29 27.63 -1.38
C ALA A 152 13.85 28.09 -1.17
N THR A 153 12.93 27.48 -1.90
CA THR A 153 11.50 27.84 -1.90
C THR A 153 10.66 26.73 -1.30
N ILE A 154 9.93 27.08 -0.24
CA ILE A 154 8.97 26.18 0.40
C ILE A 154 7.60 26.85 0.43
N MET A 155 6.57 26.20 -0.13
CA MET A 155 5.19 26.63 0.03
C MET A 155 4.55 25.84 1.16
N VAL A 156 3.79 26.53 2.01
CA VAL A 156 3.10 25.92 3.15
C VAL A 156 1.65 26.39 3.21
N ASN A 157 0.79 25.55 3.78
CA ASN A 157 -0.60 25.91 4.07
C ASN A 157 -0.72 26.78 5.34
N ASP A 158 -1.94 27.14 5.73
CA ASP A 158 -2.23 27.95 6.91
C ASP A 158 -1.76 27.32 8.23
N HIS A 159 -1.56 26.00 8.25
CA HIS A 159 -1.02 25.27 9.40
C HIS A 159 0.51 25.16 9.39
N LEU A 160 1.19 25.83 8.44
CA LEU A 160 2.63 25.74 8.19
C LEU A 160 3.07 24.31 7.83
N CYS A 161 2.21 23.51 7.20
CA CYS A 161 2.56 22.22 6.64
C CYS A 161 3.02 22.38 5.19
N ILE A 162 4.09 21.69 4.82
CA ILE A 162 4.71 21.77 3.50
C ILE A 162 3.77 21.24 2.41
N VAL A 163 3.56 22.06 1.39
CA VAL A 163 2.74 21.78 0.19
C VAL A 163 3.63 21.61 -1.03
N LEU A 164 4.75 22.35 -1.06
CA LEU A 164 5.71 22.32 -2.14
C LEU A 164 7.11 22.68 -1.60
N TYR A 165 8.12 22.05 -2.16
CA TYR A 165 9.51 22.47 -2.00
C TYR A 165 10.30 22.21 -3.28
N ASP A 166 11.25 23.12 -3.58
CA ASP A 166 12.17 22.98 -4.71
C ASP A 166 13.42 22.16 -4.35
N GLY A 167 14.28 21.91 -5.33
CA GLY A 167 15.50 21.13 -5.13
C GLY A 167 16.48 21.76 -4.13
N GLN A 168 16.51 23.09 -4.01
CA GLN A 168 17.35 23.79 -3.06
C GLN A 168 16.78 23.70 -1.63
N ALA A 169 15.47 23.82 -1.50
CA ALA A 169 14.79 23.57 -0.23
C ALA A 169 14.97 22.11 0.21
N ALA A 170 14.90 21.16 -0.72
CA ALA A 170 15.18 19.75 -0.41
C ALA A 170 16.58 19.54 0.17
N GLN A 171 17.60 20.30 -0.28
CA GLN A 171 18.95 20.23 0.29
C GLN A 171 19.01 20.80 1.70
N VAL A 172 18.43 21.99 1.93
CA VAL A 172 18.35 22.61 3.25
C VAL A 172 17.63 21.70 4.24
N LEU A 173 16.47 21.17 3.85
CA LEU A 173 15.67 20.27 4.68
C LEU A 173 16.41 18.96 4.97
N SER A 174 17.06 18.35 3.97
CA SER A 174 17.82 17.08 4.11
C SER A 174 18.98 17.20 5.10
N GLY A 175 19.56 18.39 5.25
CA GLY A 175 20.61 18.66 6.26
C GLY A 175 20.07 18.61 7.70
N ILE A 176 18.75 18.68 7.88
CA ILE A 176 18.09 18.71 9.20
C ILE A 176 17.34 17.41 9.45
N ALA A 177 16.49 17.00 8.50
CA ALA A 177 15.71 15.78 8.50
C ALA A 177 15.25 15.45 7.07
N PRO A 178 14.86 14.19 6.75
CA PRO A 178 14.31 13.84 5.43
C PRO A 178 13.17 14.76 5.02
N PRO A 179 13.23 15.41 3.83
CA PRO A 179 12.18 16.32 3.37
C PRO A 179 10.89 15.56 3.07
N ARG A 180 9.74 16.14 3.45
CA ARG A 180 8.43 15.49 3.33
C ARG A 180 7.33 16.52 3.06
N LEU A 181 6.47 16.26 2.09
CA LEU A 181 5.19 16.93 1.97
C LEU A 181 4.29 16.67 3.18
N LYS A 182 3.38 17.57 3.47
CA LYS A 182 2.48 17.54 4.64
C LYS A 182 3.20 17.69 6.00
N ALA A 183 4.54 17.64 6.04
CA ALA A 183 5.29 17.84 7.28
C ALA A 183 5.15 19.28 7.78
N PRO A 184 4.93 19.51 9.09
CA PRO A 184 4.94 20.84 9.64
C PRO A 184 6.38 21.41 9.65
N LEU A 185 6.55 22.70 9.34
CA LEU A 185 7.86 23.34 9.33
C LEU A 185 8.61 23.23 10.67
N ILE A 186 7.91 23.05 11.78
CA ILE A 186 8.51 22.84 13.10
C ILE A 186 9.29 21.52 13.24
N ASP A 187 9.16 20.62 12.27
CA ASP A 187 9.99 19.42 12.21
C ASP A 187 11.43 19.74 11.81
N TYR A 188 11.62 20.86 11.09
CA TYR A 188 12.90 21.30 10.55
C TYR A 188 13.44 22.55 11.23
N PHE A 189 12.56 23.48 11.61
CA PHE A 189 12.94 24.80 12.09
C PHE A 189 12.40 25.12 13.48
N TYR A 190 13.02 26.08 14.14
CA TYR A 190 12.67 26.49 15.48
C TYR A 190 11.29 27.16 15.54
N ALA A 191 10.38 26.57 16.31
CA ALA A 191 8.96 26.93 16.35
C ALA A 191 8.73 28.41 16.71
N ALA A 192 9.55 29.00 17.61
CA ALA A 192 9.38 30.39 18.03
C ALA A 192 9.72 31.41 16.92
N ASP A 193 10.66 31.08 16.01
CA ASP A 193 11.00 31.96 14.89
C ASP A 193 9.87 31.97 13.86
N LEU A 194 9.34 30.79 13.51
CA LEU A 194 8.20 30.63 12.63
C LEU A 194 6.93 31.31 13.20
N GLY A 195 6.67 31.15 14.50
CA GLY A 195 5.52 31.75 15.18
C GLY A 195 5.58 33.28 15.17
N ARG A 196 6.76 33.88 15.40
CA ARG A 196 6.97 35.32 15.33
C ARG A 196 6.76 35.85 13.92
N ALA A 197 7.38 35.20 12.91
CA ALA A 197 7.26 35.61 11.52
C ALA A 197 5.80 35.54 11.04
N LYS A 198 5.07 34.46 11.34
CA LYS A 198 3.65 34.30 11.01
C LYS A 198 2.79 35.36 11.69
N SER A 199 3.03 35.65 12.97
CA SER A 199 2.27 36.68 13.70
C SER A 199 2.50 38.07 13.13
N GLU A 200 3.73 38.41 12.77
CA GLU A 200 4.09 39.67 12.14
C GLU A 200 3.48 39.80 10.73
N LEU A 201 3.53 38.74 9.93
CA LEU A 201 2.94 38.71 8.61
C LEU A 201 1.42 38.89 8.68
N ASN A 202 0.74 38.23 9.62
CA ASN A 202 -0.70 38.39 9.83
C ASN A 202 -1.08 39.81 10.26
N ARG A 203 -0.19 40.49 10.97
CA ARG A 203 -0.40 41.89 11.44
C ARG A 203 -0.17 42.88 10.30
N THR A 204 0.81 42.65 9.43
CA THR A 204 1.23 43.64 8.40
C THR A 204 0.57 43.38 7.04
N GLY A 205 0.20 42.13 6.75
CA GLY A 205 -0.24 41.68 5.43
C GLY A 205 0.85 41.74 4.36
N ALA A 206 2.13 41.95 4.76
CA ALA A 206 3.26 42.12 3.87
C ALA A 206 4.36 41.11 4.19
N GLU A 207 5.29 40.90 3.23
CA GLU A 207 6.46 40.05 3.38
C GLU A 207 7.28 40.42 4.64
N VAL A 208 7.69 39.42 5.40
CA VAL A 208 8.46 39.55 6.64
C VAL A 208 9.81 38.87 6.46
N ALA A 209 10.89 39.64 6.60
CA ALA A 209 12.28 39.11 6.65
C ALA A 209 12.64 38.80 8.12
N PHE A 210 13.26 37.65 8.35
CA PHE A 210 13.63 37.19 9.69
C PHE A 210 14.81 36.20 9.66
N GLU A 211 15.41 35.98 10.81
CA GLU A 211 16.38 34.91 11.00
C GLU A 211 15.63 33.62 11.40
N LEU A 212 15.92 32.53 10.69
CA LEU A 212 15.31 31.22 10.86
C LEU A 212 16.37 30.23 11.32
N ARG A 213 16.21 29.70 12.52
CA ARG A 213 17.10 28.67 13.07
C ARG A 213 16.59 27.28 12.71
N ASP A 214 17.51 26.35 12.46
CA ASP A 214 17.18 24.93 12.40
C ASP A 214 16.63 24.43 13.75
N LYS A 215 16.06 23.23 13.78
CA LYS A 215 15.44 22.66 14.99
C LYS A 215 16.41 22.53 16.15
N LYS A 216 17.71 22.31 15.90
CA LYS A 216 18.77 22.16 16.90
C LYS A 216 19.41 23.49 17.27
N ALA A 217 19.05 24.57 16.58
CA ALA A 217 19.63 25.91 16.69
C ALA A 217 21.17 25.95 16.41
N GLU A 218 21.65 25.02 15.58
CA GLU A 218 23.06 24.94 15.14
C GLU A 218 23.33 25.78 13.90
N GLN A 219 22.30 25.98 13.06
CA GLN A 219 22.36 26.77 11.82
C GLN A 219 21.32 27.89 11.85
N VAL A 220 21.72 29.03 11.27
CA VAL A 220 20.86 30.22 11.13
C VAL A 220 20.80 30.62 9.67
N PHE A 221 19.60 30.77 9.14
CA PHE A 221 19.33 31.15 7.76
C PHE A 221 18.67 32.53 7.71
N SER A 222 19.01 33.35 6.71
CA SER A 222 18.19 34.49 6.33
C SER A 222 16.96 34.01 5.60
N ALA A 223 15.79 34.34 6.08
CA ALA A 223 14.54 33.87 5.52
C ALA A 223 13.50 34.99 5.34
N ARG A 224 12.59 34.78 4.40
CA ARG A 224 11.45 35.68 4.14
C ARG A 224 10.18 34.86 4.07
N LEU A 225 9.15 35.31 4.78
CA LEU A 225 7.81 34.71 4.73
C LEU A 225 6.86 35.67 4.01
N LYS A 226 6.23 35.18 2.94
CA LYS A 226 5.34 35.95 2.08
C LYS A 226 3.94 35.34 2.06
N PRO A 227 2.84 36.13 2.14
CA PRO A 227 1.49 35.60 2.00
C PRO A 227 1.23 35.22 0.53
N LEU A 228 0.43 34.16 0.32
CA LEU A 228 -0.11 33.78 -0.99
C LEU A 228 -1.55 34.28 -1.12
N GLU A 229 -2.01 34.56 -2.35
CA GLU A 229 -3.34 35.15 -2.58
C GLU A 229 -4.48 34.20 -2.24
N ASP A 230 -4.32 32.88 -2.47
CA ASP A 230 -5.42 31.92 -2.36
C ASP A 230 -5.45 31.12 -1.06
N ALA A 231 -4.34 30.88 -0.40
CA ALA A 231 -4.20 30.33 0.96
C ALA A 231 -2.72 30.03 1.25
N GLY A 232 -2.31 30.10 2.53
CA GLY A 232 -0.98 29.70 2.97
C GLY A 232 0.12 30.73 2.74
N PHE A 233 1.36 30.29 2.78
CA PHE A 233 2.55 31.15 2.80
C PHE A 233 3.68 30.55 1.96
N MET A 234 4.54 31.42 1.44
CA MET A 234 5.79 31.06 0.81
C MET A 234 6.95 31.42 1.73
N LEU A 235 7.74 30.44 2.12
CA LEU A 235 8.98 30.62 2.86
C LEU A 235 10.14 30.56 1.86
N LEU A 236 10.91 31.62 1.80
CA LEU A 236 12.11 31.77 0.99
C LEU A 236 13.32 31.79 1.91
N ILE A 237 14.31 30.94 1.66
CA ILE A 237 15.54 30.84 2.46
C ILE A 237 16.70 31.20 1.55
N ASP A 238 17.45 32.27 1.90
CA ASP A 238 18.63 32.67 1.15
C ASP A 238 19.76 31.69 1.46
N ILE A 239 20.37 31.11 0.44
CA ILE A 239 21.46 30.16 0.57
C ILE A 239 22.77 30.95 0.34
N PRO A 240 23.62 31.15 1.38
CA PRO A 240 24.91 31.80 1.17
C PRO A 240 25.82 30.85 0.38
N ASP A 241 26.40 31.36 -0.72
CA ASP A 241 27.43 30.75 -1.57
C ASP A 241 27.58 29.24 -1.41
N VAL A 242 26.67 28.49 -1.98
CA VAL A 242 26.86 27.06 -2.15
C VAL A 242 27.82 26.90 -3.32
N ASP A 243 28.91 26.15 -3.14
CA ASP A 243 29.62 25.51 -4.24
C ASP A 243 28.53 24.88 -5.16
N LEU A 244 28.27 25.56 -6.27
CA LEU A 244 27.36 25.10 -7.33
C LEU A 244 27.98 23.87 -8.01
N MET A 245 28.17 22.80 -7.24
CA MET A 245 28.43 21.50 -7.84
C MET A 245 27.19 21.18 -8.70
N PRO A 246 27.37 20.79 -9.96
CA PRO A 246 26.27 20.33 -10.80
C PRO A 246 25.68 19.06 -10.16
N HIS A 247 24.71 19.26 -9.28
CA HIS A 247 23.90 18.17 -8.74
C HIS A 247 22.86 17.83 -9.78
N GLU A 248 22.54 16.55 -9.88
CA GLU A 248 21.39 16.12 -10.68
C GLU A 248 20.18 16.99 -10.33
N PRO A 249 19.45 17.51 -11.34
CA PRO A 249 18.30 18.38 -11.10
C PRO A 249 17.29 17.63 -10.24
N ARG A 250 17.15 18.04 -8.96
CA ARG A 250 16.13 17.49 -8.09
C ARG A 250 14.79 18.05 -8.54
N PRO A 251 13.77 17.19 -8.76
CA PRO A 251 12.47 17.65 -9.21
C PRO A 251 11.81 18.54 -8.15
N LEU A 252 10.93 19.42 -8.61
CA LEU A 252 10.00 20.15 -7.76
C LEU A 252 9.01 19.14 -7.18
N VAL A 253 8.93 19.06 -5.86
CA VAL A 253 8.02 18.16 -5.15
C VAL A 253 6.83 18.96 -4.64
N TYR A 254 5.59 18.58 -5.03
CA TYR A 254 4.41 19.32 -4.65
C TYR A 254 3.14 18.48 -4.62
N ASP A 255 2.19 18.90 -3.80
CA ASP A 255 0.79 18.46 -3.80
C ASP A 255 -0.10 19.63 -3.35
N PHE A 256 -0.74 20.32 -4.33
CA PHE A 256 -1.57 21.48 -4.05
C PHE A 256 -2.88 21.15 -3.33
N ASP A 257 -3.31 19.88 -3.31
CA ASP A 257 -4.48 19.47 -2.53
C ASP A 257 -4.23 19.70 -1.02
N LEU A 258 -2.96 19.77 -0.60
CA LEU A 258 -2.56 20.07 0.78
C LEU A 258 -2.78 21.52 1.21
N LEU A 259 -3.01 22.47 0.29
CA LEU A 259 -3.29 23.86 0.64
C LEU A 259 -4.52 23.97 1.53
N ASN A 260 -5.56 23.21 1.21
CA ASN A 260 -6.83 23.21 1.94
C ASN A 260 -6.96 22.02 2.90
N ALA A 261 -5.91 21.18 3.02
CA ALA A 261 -5.95 20.02 3.90
C ALA A 261 -5.98 20.45 5.38
N GLY A 262 -6.96 19.97 6.12
CA GLY A 262 -7.01 20.09 7.56
C GLY A 262 -5.96 19.22 8.26
N VAL A 263 -5.80 19.43 9.56
CA VAL A 263 -5.00 18.54 10.41
C VAL A 263 -5.77 17.24 10.59
N VAL A 264 -5.16 16.11 10.23
CA VAL A 264 -5.72 14.77 10.50
C VAL A 264 -5.73 14.54 12.01
N THR A 265 -6.90 14.42 12.60
CA THR A 265 -7.06 14.23 14.05
C THR A 265 -7.22 12.76 14.43
N ASP A 266 -7.69 11.92 13.51
CA ASP A 266 -7.86 10.49 13.71
C ASP A 266 -7.43 9.72 12.44
N LEU A 267 -6.25 9.13 12.50
CA LEU A 267 -5.68 8.36 11.41
C LEU A 267 -6.54 7.14 11.04
N HIS A 268 -7.16 6.50 12.05
CA HIS A 268 -7.95 5.29 11.86
C HIS A 268 -9.29 5.53 11.13
N ALA A 269 -9.89 6.71 11.32
CA ALA A 269 -11.14 7.09 10.68
C ALA A 269 -10.92 7.77 9.30
N THR A 270 -9.66 8.07 8.94
CA THR A 270 -9.31 8.75 7.69
C THR A 270 -9.50 7.79 6.50
N PRO A 271 -10.07 8.26 5.37
CA PRO A 271 -10.13 7.46 4.13
C PRO A 271 -8.73 7.01 3.67
N LEU A 272 -8.64 5.77 3.17
CA LEU A 272 -7.37 5.22 2.68
C LEU A 272 -6.74 6.11 1.59
N SER A 273 -7.56 6.68 0.72
CA SER A 273 -7.11 7.57 -0.37
C SER A 273 -6.52 8.91 0.11
N GLU A 274 -6.77 9.34 1.36
CA GLU A 274 -6.29 10.62 1.93
C GLU A 274 -5.12 10.43 2.91
N LEU A 275 -4.75 9.16 3.18
CA LEU A 275 -3.67 8.84 4.10
C LEU A 275 -2.30 9.08 3.46
N CYS A 276 -1.33 9.29 4.35
CA CYS A 276 0.08 9.16 4.03
C CYS A 276 0.56 7.74 4.35
N PHE A 277 1.22 7.09 3.40
CA PHE A 277 1.85 5.80 3.61
C PHE A 277 3.35 5.89 3.33
N VAL A 278 4.11 5.04 3.98
CA VAL A 278 5.51 4.76 3.65
C VAL A 278 5.62 3.28 3.34
N ALA A 279 5.77 2.96 2.05
CA ALA A 279 6.12 1.62 1.62
C ALA A 279 7.63 1.45 1.77
N PHE A 280 8.07 0.38 2.42
CA PHE A 280 9.47 0.12 2.67
C PHE A 280 9.81 -1.36 2.55
N ASP A 281 11.09 -1.63 2.30
CA ASP A 281 11.64 -2.96 2.16
C ASP A 281 13.10 -2.96 2.63
N SER A 282 13.62 -4.11 3.06
CA SER A 282 14.98 -4.27 3.53
C SER A 282 15.68 -5.49 2.93
N GLU A 283 16.90 -5.31 2.43
CA GLU A 283 17.80 -6.40 2.10
C GLU A 283 18.66 -6.75 3.31
N THR A 284 18.94 -8.06 3.48
CA THR A 284 19.54 -8.56 4.71
C THR A 284 20.62 -9.60 4.45
N THR A 285 21.48 -9.85 5.45
CA THR A 285 22.49 -10.91 5.39
C THR A 285 21.91 -12.32 5.38
N GLY A 286 20.59 -12.48 5.64
CA GLY A 286 19.90 -13.76 5.67
C GLY A 286 18.46 -13.63 6.22
N LEU A 287 17.77 -14.75 6.40
CA LEU A 287 16.34 -14.77 6.70
C LEU A 287 15.99 -14.78 8.19
N SER A 288 16.97 -14.81 9.09
CA SER A 288 16.74 -14.83 10.53
C SER A 288 16.67 -13.44 11.11
N THR A 289 15.49 -12.98 11.45
CA THR A 289 15.28 -11.65 12.07
C THR A 289 15.99 -11.47 13.42
N GLN A 290 16.49 -12.57 14.03
CA GLN A 290 17.20 -12.54 15.32
C GLN A 290 18.72 -12.46 15.15
N THR A 291 19.29 -13.04 14.11
CA THR A 291 20.74 -13.23 13.93
C THR A 291 21.30 -12.57 12.69
N ASP A 292 20.46 -12.25 11.72
CA ASP A 292 20.86 -11.55 10.51
C ASP A 292 20.70 -10.04 10.64
N ASP A 293 21.32 -9.29 9.73
CA ASP A 293 21.39 -7.83 9.79
C ASP A 293 21.00 -7.22 8.45
N VAL A 294 20.45 -5.99 8.50
CA VAL A 294 20.08 -5.22 7.32
C VAL A 294 21.33 -4.73 6.61
N VAL A 295 21.34 -4.80 5.27
CA VAL A 295 22.42 -4.32 4.40
C VAL A 295 21.99 -3.22 3.44
N GLN A 296 20.69 -3.11 3.18
CA GLN A 296 20.10 -2.01 2.42
C GLN A 296 18.69 -1.73 2.92
N LEU A 297 18.28 -0.47 2.94
CA LEU A 297 16.92 -0.02 3.24
C LEU A 297 16.40 0.84 2.09
N GLY A 298 15.21 0.52 1.61
CA GLY A 298 14.45 1.30 0.65
C GLY A 298 13.13 1.74 1.24
N ALA A 299 12.73 3.00 1.00
CA ALA A 299 11.40 3.48 1.39
C ALA A 299 10.89 4.52 0.40
N VAL A 300 9.58 4.55 0.21
CA VAL A 300 8.88 5.42 -0.74
C VAL A 300 7.62 5.97 -0.09
N ARG A 301 7.36 7.26 -0.23
CA ARG A 301 6.13 7.87 0.29
C ARG A 301 5.01 7.82 -0.74
N VAL A 302 3.82 7.52 -0.24
CA VAL A 302 2.55 7.61 -0.97
C VAL A 302 1.67 8.61 -0.23
N LEU A 303 1.19 9.63 -0.92
CA LEU A 303 0.34 10.66 -0.36
C LEU A 303 -0.88 10.88 -1.27
N ASN A 304 -2.07 10.97 -0.71
CA ASN A 304 -3.31 11.16 -1.47
C ASN A 304 -3.47 10.15 -2.63
N GLY A 305 -3.11 8.88 -2.39
CA GLY A 305 -3.18 7.81 -3.39
C GLY A 305 -2.16 7.91 -4.52
N ARG A 306 -1.09 8.73 -4.38
CA ARG A 306 -0.03 8.90 -5.38
C ARG A 306 1.35 8.71 -4.76
N ILE A 307 2.25 8.10 -5.51
CA ILE A 307 3.67 8.04 -5.13
C ILE A 307 4.26 9.44 -5.25
N VAL A 308 4.95 9.90 -4.20
CA VAL A 308 5.62 11.20 -4.19
C VAL A 308 7.01 11.03 -4.79
N GLU A 309 7.21 11.51 -6.02
CA GLU A 309 8.52 11.49 -6.67
C GLU A 309 9.52 12.37 -5.89
N GLY A 310 10.68 11.80 -5.58
CA GLY A 310 11.72 12.50 -4.82
C GLY A 310 11.67 12.28 -3.30
N GLU A 311 10.56 11.79 -2.74
CA GLU A 311 10.49 11.39 -1.34
C GLU A 311 10.77 9.89 -1.19
N VAL A 312 12.07 9.56 -1.19
CA VAL A 312 12.55 8.19 -1.10
C VAL A 312 13.74 8.10 -0.14
N ILE A 313 13.87 6.95 0.50
CA ILE A 313 15.11 6.52 1.15
C ILE A 313 15.69 5.38 0.32
N ASN A 314 16.97 5.45 0.00
CA ASN A 314 17.73 4.38 -0.63
C ASN A 314 19.14 4.42 -0.06
N THR A 315 19.40 3.60 0.94
CA THR A 315 20.67 3.65 1.64
C THR A 315 21.21 2.25 1.92
N PHE A 316 22.52 2.10 1.75
CA PHE A 316 23.23 0.93 2.25
C PHE A 316 23.41 1.05 3.77
N VAL A 317 23.53 -0.09 4.42
CA VAL A 317 23.71 -0.24 5.85
C VAL A 317 24.94 -1.10 6.10
N ASP A 318 25.86 -0.66 6.96
CA ASP A 318 26.99 -1.49 7.38
C ASP A 318 26.50 -2.52 8.44
N PRO A 319 26.47 -3.83 8.12
CA PRO A 319 26.04 -4.85 9.06
C PRO A 319 27.11 -5.15 10.14
N GLY A 320 28.30 -4.54 10.06
CA GLY A 320 29.42 -4.80 10.97
C GLY A 320 30.03 -6.20 10.83
N ARG A 321 29.67 -6.96 9.78
CA ARG A 321 30.16 -8.31 9.50
C ARG A 321 30.09 -8.60 7.99
N PRO A 322 30.83 -9.61 7.49
CA PRO A 322 30.80 -10.00 6.07
C PRO A 322 29.39 -10.48 5.66
N ILE A 323 28.99 -10.07 4.44
CA ILE A 323 27.73 -10.48 3.82
C ILE A 323 27.90 -11.89 3.23
N PRO A 324 27.01 -12.85 3.56
CA PRO A 324 27.09 -14.20 2.97
C PRO A 324 26.97 -14.15 1.43
N PRO A 325 27.80 -14.88 0.67
CA PRO A 325 27.72 -14.91 -0.79
C PRO A 325 26.36 -15.31 -1.35
N ALA A 326 25.61 -16.14 -0.61
CA ALA A 326 24.26 -16.55 -0.99
C ALA A 326 23.28 -15.35 -0.97
N SER A 327 23.40 -14.44 0.00
CA SER A 327 22.59 -13.23 0.10
C SER A 327 22.98 -12.22 -0.99
N THR A 328 24.29 -11.99 -1.18
CA THR A 328 24.80 -11.15 -2.29
C THR A 328 24.33 -11.65 -3.66
N ALA A 329 24.20 -12.97 -3.85
CA ALA A 329 23.70 -13.52 -5.12
C ALA A 329 22.23 -13.16 -5.39
N VAL A 330 21.44 -12.85 -4.37
CA VAL A 330 20.04 -12.44 -4.47
C VAL A 330 19.93 -10.94 -4.72
N HIS A 331 20.38 -10.13 -3.76
CA HIS A 331 20.18 -8.67 -3.75
C HIS A 331 21.37 -7.87 -4.33
N GLN A 332 22.45 -8.53 -4.74
CA GLN A 332 23.66 -7.93 -5.35
C GLN A 332 24.41 -6.92 -4.49
N VAL A 333 24.06 -6.76 -3.22
CA VAL A 333 24.81 -5.94 -2.27
C VAL A 333 26.01 -6.72 -1.78
N SER A 334 27.20 -6.13 -1.90
CA SER A 334 28.49 -6.72 -1.49
C SER A 334 29.09 -5.96 -0.31
N ASP A 335 30.13 -6.53 0.32
CA ASP A 335 30.86 -5.86 1.39
C ASP A 335 31.44 -4.50 0.96
N ASP A 336 31.80 -4.34 -0.33
CA ASP A 336 32.30 -3.07 -0.85
C ASP A 336 31.21 -1.98 -0.91
N ASN A 337 29.94 -2.35 -1.14
CA ASN A 337 28.83 -1.40 -1.18
C ASN A 337 28.50 -0.83 0.21
N VAL A 338 28.61 -1.65 1.25
CA VAL A 338 28.25 -1.28 2.62
C VAL A 338 29.43 -0.65 3.41
N LYS A 339 30.63 -0.71 2.86
CA LYS A 339 31.82 -0.17 3.51
C LYS A 339 31.73 1.33 3.72
N GLY A 340 31.68 1.76 4.97
CA GLY A 340 31.53 3.17 5.35
C GLY A 340 30.10 3.70 5.27
N ALA A 341 29.13 2.82 5.02
CA ALA A 341 27.72 3.14 5.19
C ALA A 341 27.38 3.33 6.67
N PRO A 342 26.28 4.04 7.00
CA PRO A 342 25.83 4.17 8.38
C PRO A 342 25.39 2.82 8.96
N ASP A 343 25.41 2.71 10.29
CA ASP A 343 24.84 1.57 11.00
C ASP A 343 23.29 1.59 10.94
N PHE A 344 22.68 0.44 11.22
CA PHE A 344 21.24 0.30 11.13
C PHE A 344 20.47 1.19 12.13
N GLY A 345 21.03 1.51 13.29
CA GLY A 345 20.40 2.41 14.27
C GLY A 345 20.24 3.82 13.69
N THR A 346 21.26 4.32 13.01
CA THR A 346 21.23 5.64 12.32
C THR A 346 20.21 5.64 11.18
N VAL A 347 20.21 4.61 10.33
CA VAL A 347 19.26 4.50 9.20
C VAL A 347 17.82 4.35 9.68
N ALA A 348 17.59 3.59 10.76
CA ALA A 348 16.28 3.45 11.37
C ALA A 348 15.77 4.78 11.96
N GLN A 349 16.64 5.62 12.49
CA GLN A 349 16.28 6.96 12.95
C GLN A 349 15.80 7.85 11.81
N ASP A 350 16.50 7.84 10.68
CA ASP A 350 16.10 8.58 9.48
C ASP A 350 14.77 8.07 8.94
N LEU A 351 14.61 6.73 8.87
CA LEU A 351 13.34 6.12 8.47
C LEU A 351 12.21 6.51 9.43
N HIS A 352 12.43 6.47 10.73
CA HIS A 352 11.41 6.86 11.72
C HIS A 352 10.98 8.32 11.53
N GLY A 353 11.94 9.24 11.29
CA GLY A 353 11.64 10.63 10.94
C GLY A 353 10.84 10.74 9.64
N PHE A 354 11.16 9.92 8.64
CA PHE A 354 10.48 9.87 7.34
C PHE A 354 9.05 9.30 7.43
N CYS A 355 8.80 8.38 8.38
CA CYS A 355 7.51 7.74 8.61
C CYS A 355 6.56 8.53 9.51
N ARG A 356 6.98 9.69 10.03
CA ARG A 356 6.12 10.46 10.95
C ARG A 356 4.76 10.75 10.32
N ASP A 357 3.69 10.52 11.08
CA ASP A 357 2.29 10.68 10.65
C ASP A 357 1.87 9.82 9.44
N ALA A 358 2.58 8.74 9.17
CA ALA A 358 2.29 7.81 8.09
C ALA A 358 1.88 6.42 8.60
N VAL A 359 1.21 5.67 7.74
CA VAL A 359 0.98 4.23 7.89
C VAL A 359 2.13 3.50 7.21
N LEU A 360 2.77 2.57 7.89
CA LEU A 360 3.81 1.72 7.32
C LEU A 360 3.19 0.67 6.39
N VAL A 361 3.85 0.40 5.29
CA VAL A 361 3.41 -0.63 4.34
C VAL A 361 4.62 -1.46 3.93
N ALA A 362 4.48 -2.79 3.98
CA ALA A 362 5.49 -3.69 3.44
C ALA A 362 4.83 -4.92 2.80
N HIS A 363 5.64 -5.70 2.09
CA HIS A 363 5.22 -7.00 1.59
C HIS A 363 5.83 -8.09 2.48
N ASN A 364 5.02 -8.80 3.26
CA ASN A 364 5.46 -9.64 4.39
C ASN A 364 6.06 -8.82 5.54
N ALA A 365 5.34 -7.79 5.95
CA ALA A 365 5.72 -6.80 6.96
C ALA A 365 6.31 -7.37 8.28
N PRO A 366 5.89 -8.53 8.81
CA PRO A 366 6.49 -9.09 10.02
C PRO A 366 8.00 -9.29 9.94
N PHE A 367 8.54 -9.56 8.73
CA PHE A 367 9.96 -9.72 8.51
C PHE A 367 10.71 -8.39 8.73
N ASP A 368 10.34 -7.36 8.01
CA ASP A 368 11.02 -6.05 8.05
C ASP A 368 10.82 -5.32 9.37
N ILE A 369 9.60 -5.35 9.90
CA ILE A 369 9.27 -4.75 11.20
C ILE A 369 10.07 -5.39 12.35
N ALA A 370 10.38 -6.69 12.25
CA ALA A 370 11.19 -7.35 13.28
C ALA A 370 12.61 -6.76 13.39
N PHE A 371 13.23 -6.35 12.27
CA PHE A 371 14.52 -5.66 12.29
C PHE A 371 14.39 -4.25 12.90
N LEU A 372 13.37 -3.50 12.54
CA LEU A 372 13.11 -2.17 13.11
C LEU A 372 12.93 -2.24 14.63
N ARG A 373 12.21 -3.23 15.12
CA ARG A 373 12.01 -3.45 16.58
C ARG A 373 13.28 -3.80 17.33
N ARG A 374 14.32 -4.34 16.68
CA ARG A 374 15.61 -4.62 17.32
C ARG A 374 16.36 -3.36 17.76
N VAL A 375 16.11 -2.24 17.10
CA VAL A 375 16.71 -0.93 17.42
C VAL A 375 15.74 0.00 18.14
N GLU A 376 14.56 -0.50 18.53
CA GLU A 376 13.59 0.22 19.33
C GLU A 376 14.17 0.63 20.70
N GLY A 377 13.85 1.84 21.14
CA GLY A 377 14.44 2.43 22.37
C GLY A 377 15.82 3.03 22.18
N GLN A 378 16.50 2.80 21.07
CA GLN A 378 17.69 3.57 20.69
C GLN A 378 17.25 4.94 20.17
N ASN A 379 17.89 6.00 20.64
CA ASN A 379 17.59 7.39 20.19
C ASN A 379 16.10 7.79 20.34
N ASP A 380 15.39 7.29 21.36
CA ASP A 380 13.96 7.53 21.61
C ASP A 380 13.03 7.11 20.44
N ILE A 381 13.41 6.11 19.66
CA ILE A 381 12.59 5.56 18.59
C ILE A 381 11.57 4.58 19.16
N SER A 382 10.29 4.73 18.78
CA SER A 382 9.20 3.77 18.99
C SER A 382 8.47 3.50 17.67
N TRP A 383 8.25 2.24 17.34
CA TRP A 383 7.56 1.83 16.11
C TRP A 383 6.07 1.55 16.38
N ASP A 384 5.36 2.58 16.87
CA ASP A 384 3.92 2.53 17.18
C ASP A 384 3.03 2.85 15.96
N HIS A 385 3.62 2.92 14.76
CA HIS A 385 2.89 3.19 13.54
C HIS A 385 1.93 2.05 13.19
N PRO A 386 0.72 2.33 12.68
CA PRO A 386 -0.10 1.31 12.06
C PRO A 386 0.63 0.69 10.87
N VAL A 387 0.46 -0.61 10.66
CA VAL A 387 1.14 -1.36 9.60
C VAL A 387 0.09 -2.02 8.70
N LEU A 388 0.17 -1.82 7.40
CA LEU A 388 -0.57 -2.59 6.40
C LEU A 388 0.38 -3.53 5.65
N ASP A 389 -0.07 -4.74 5.41
CA ASP A 389 0.68 -5.74 4.68
C ASP A 389 0.03 -6.04 3.33
N THR A 390 0.76 -5.88 2.24
CA THR A 390 0.22 -6.11 0.90
C THR A 390 -0.12 -7.58 0.61
N VAL A 391 0.45 -8.55 1.35
CA VAL A 391 0.03 -9.97 1.32
C VAL A 391 -1.40 -10.09 1.84
N LEU A 392 -1.69 -9.47 3.00
CA LEU A 392 -3.03 -9.49 3.61
C LEU A 392 -4.04 -8.71 2.75
N LEU A 393 -3.65 -7.53 2.25
CA LEU A 393 -4.50 -6.74 1.36
C LEU A 393 -4.81 -7.49 0.05
N SER A 394 -3.81 -8.19 -0.52
CA SER A 394 -4.01 -9.06 -1.68
C SER A 394 -4.99 -10.19 -1.38
N ALA A 395 -4.89 -10.84 -0.21
CA ALA A 395 -5.82 -11.89 0.19
C ALA A 395 -7.26 -11.38 0.36
N ILE A 396 -7.44 -10.16 0.90
CA ILE A 396 -8.74 -9.49 0.99
C ILE A 396 -9.35 -9.27 -0.40
N VAL A 397 -8.54 -8.82 -1.36
CA VAL A 397 -9.03 -8.46 -2.70
C VAL A 397 -9.27 -9.70 -3.56
N PHE A 398 -8.30 -10.61 -3.62
CA PHE A 398 -8.28 -11.72 -4.58
C PHE A 398 -8.69 -13.08 -3.96
N GLY A 399 -8.68 -13.20 -2.64
CA GLY A 399 -9.04 -14.43 -1.92
C GLY A 399 -7.82 -15.22 -1.44
N THR A 400 -7.97 -15.93 -0.33
CA THR A 400 -6.88 -16.61 0.42
C THR A 400 -6.29 -17.85 -0.26
N THR A 401 -6.85 -18.28 -1.38
CA THR A 401 -6.37 -19.46 -2.12
C THR A 401 -5.44 -19.11 -3.28
N GLU A 402 -5.24 -17.83 -3.53
CA GLU A 402 -4.33 -17.33 -4.55
C GLU A 402 -2.89 -17.26 -4.01
N GLU A 403 -1.94 -17.15 -4.90
CA GLU A 403 -0.55 -16.88 -4.55
C GLU A 403 -0.39 -15.38 -4.25
N HIS A 404 0.28 -15.04 -3.15
CA HIS A 404 0.44 -13.67 -2.67
C HIS A 404 1.90 -13.22 -2.61
N THR A 405 2.79 -13.81 -3.43
CA THR A 405 4.14 -13.28 -3.64
C THR A 405 4.06 -11.91 -4.30
N LEU A 406 5.09 -11.07 -4.12
CA LEU A 406 5.13 -9.74 -4.71
C LEU A 406 5.04 -9.82 -6.25
N ASP A 407 5.72 -10.78 -6.88
CA ASP A 407 5.64 -11.03 -8.32
C ASP A 407 4.21 -11.38 -8.77
N ALA A 408 3.54 -12.33 -8.10
CA ALA A 408 2.17 -12.71 -8.43
C ALA A 408 1.18 -11.54 -8.24
N LEU A 409 1.40 -10.70 -7.24
CA LEU A 409 0.61 -9.49 -7.02
C LEU A 409 0.84 -8.47 -8.13
N CYS A 410 2.10 -8.26 -8.55
CA CYS A 410 2.46 -7.38 -9.65
C CYS A 410 1.83 -7.81 -10.97
N ASP A 411 1.90 -9.10 -11.29
CA ASP A 411 1.27 -9.65 -12.50
C ASP A 411 -0.23 -9.38 -12.53
N ARG A 412 -0.94 -9.61 -11.41
CA ARG A 412 -2.39 -9.33 -11.31
C ARG A 412 -2.73 -7.86 -11.42
N LEU A 413 -1.89 -7.01 -10.89
CA LEU A 413 -2.07 -5.56 -10.90
C LEU A 413 -1.49 -4.91 -12.15
N SER A 414 -0.89 -5.68 -13.07
CA SER A 414 -0.17 -5.17 -14.26
C SER A 414 0.88 -4.12 -13.88
N ILE A 415 1.73 -4.48 -12.91
CA ILE A 415 2.88 -3.70 -12.48
C ILE A 415 4.12 -4.32 -13.11
N THR A 416 4.87 -3.54 -13.88
CA THR A 416 6.13 -3.99 -14.49
C THR A 416 7.29 -3.59 -13.60
N ILE A 417 8.09 -4.58 -13.17
CA ILE A 417 9.30 -4.34 -12.39
C ILE A 417 10.48 -4.25 -13.36
N PRO A 418 11.18 -3.09 -13.45
CA PRO A 418 12.41 -3.02 -14.22
C PRO A 418 13.44 -4.04 -13.70
N PRO A 419 14.10 -4.81 -14.57
CA PRO A 419 15.03 -5.88 -14.12
C PRO A 419 16.16 -5.38 -13.21
N ALA A 420 16.60 -4.12 -13.39
CA ALA A 420 17.64 -3.51 -12.57
C ALA A 420 17.20 -3.15 -11.14
N LEU A 421 15.90 -3.09 -10.88
CA LEU A 421 15.34 -2.75 -9.57
C LEU A 421 14.86 -3.99 -8.81
N ARG A 422 14.82 -5.16 -9.45
CA ARG A 422 14.44 -6.42 -8.77
C ARG A 422 15.45 -6.79 -7.70
N HIS A 423 14.94 -7.19 -6.54
CA HIS A 423 15.77 -7.54 -5.39
C HIS A 423 16.71 -6.40 -4.99
N THR A 424 16.22 -5.18 -5.03
CA THR A 424 16.82 -4.03 -4.38
C THR A 424 15.79 -3.45 -3.43
N ALA A 425 16.20 -3.06 -2.23
CA ALA A 425 15.26 -2.55 -1.22
C ALA A 425 14.39 -1.40 -1.75
N LEU A 426 14.97 -0.44 -2.50
CA LEU A 426 14.16 0.63 -3.10
C LEU A 426 13.23 0.11 -4.20
N GLY A 427 13.68 -0.82 -5.03
CA GLY A 427 12.85 -1.39 -6.11
C GLY A 427 11.61 -2.10 -5.56
N ASP A 428 11.79 -2.94 -4.54
CA ASP A 428 10.71 -3.71 -3.94
C ASP A 428 9.79 -2.79 -3.10
N ALA A 429 10.32 -1.74 -2.45
CA ALA A 429 9.51 -0.69 -1.83
C ALA A 429 8.66 0.10 -2.86
N GLN A 430 9.23 0.46 -4.04
CA GLN A 430 8.50 1.12 -5.12
C GLN A 430 7.37 0.27 -5.67
N VAL A 431 7.62 -1.01 -5.86
CA VAL A 431 6.62 -1.97 -6.35
C VAL A 431 5.52 -2.17 -5.31
N THR A 432 5.88 -2.27 -4.04
CA THR A 432 4.93 -2.34 -2.92
C THR A 432 4.06 -1.08 -2.86
N ALA A 433 4.63 0.10 -3.06
CA ALA A 433 3.89 1.36 -3.16
C ALA A 433 2.92 1.37 -4.35
N GLN A 434 3.37 0.93 -5.54
CA GLN A 434 2.50 0.82 -6.71
C GLN A 434 1.35 -0.17 -6.50
N ALA A 435 1.64 -1.31 -5.86
CA ALA A 435 0.62 -2.29 -5.50
C ALA A 435 -0.40 -1.69 -4.54
N LEU A 436 0.05 -0.98 -3.48
CA LEU A 436 -0.84 -0.29 -2.55
C LEU A 436 -1.77 0.70 -3.26
N VAL A 437 -1.23 1.58 -4.11
CA VAL A 437 -2.00 2.58 -4.87
C VAL A 437 -3.10 1.92 -5.70
N LYS A 438 -2.83 0.74 -6.28
CA LYS A 438 -3.82 -0.01 -7.05
C LYS A 438 -4.78 -0.82 -6.18
N LEU A 439 -4.39 -1.23 -4.99
CA LEU A 439 -5.23 -1.97 -4.05
C LEU A 439 -6.24 -1.07 -3.33
N ILE A 440 -5.90 0.19 -3.01
CA ILE A 440 -6.79 1.13 -2.32
C ILE A 440 -8.17 1.22 -2.98
N PRO A 441 -8.32 1.54 -4.28
CA PRO A 441 -9.65 1.62 -4.90
C PRO A 441 -10.40 0.28 -4.90
N LEU A 442 -9.68 -0.85 -4.92
CA LEU A 442 -10.29 -2.18 -4.85
C LEU A 442 -10.84 -2.49 -3.45
N LEU A 443 -10.16 -2.03 -2.41
CA LEU A 443 -10.62 -2.11 -1.03
C LEU A 443 -11.84 -1.21 -0.82
N GLU A 444 -11.80 0.04 -1.28
CA GLU A 444 -12.94 0.97 -1.25
C GLU A 444 -14.15 0.40 -1.98
N GLY A 445 -13.95 -0.21 -3.16
CA GLY A 445 -14.99 -0.92 -3.91
C GLY A 445 -15.60 -2.13 -3.19
N LYS A 446 -14.93 -2.64 -2.13
CA LYS A 446 -15.46 -3.66 -1.22
C LYS A 446 -16.12 -3.08 0.04
N GLY A 447 -16.17 -1.74 0.19
CA GLY A 447 -16.68 -1.06 1.36
C GLY A 447 -15.67 -0.94 2.51
N LEU A 448 -14.38 -1.12 2.23
CA LEU A 448 -13.27 -0.98 3.18
C LEU A 448 -12.57 0.34 2.89
N GLY A 449 -13.20 1.45 3.29
CA GLY A 449 -12.76 2.79 2.88
C GLY A 449 -11.78 3.45 3.85
N THR A 450 -11.70 2.99 5.10
CA THR A 450 -10.86 3.58 6.15
C THR A 450 -9.72 2.66 6.58
N LEU A 451 -8.71 3.22 7.26
CA LEU A 451 -7.64 2.43 7.85
C LEU A 451 -8.18 1.39 8.85
N SER A 452 -9.16 1.79 9.66
CA SER A 452 -9.83 0.88 10.61
C SER A 452 -10.48 -0.32 9.91
N ASP A 453 -11.15 -0.08 8.77
CA ASP A 453 -11.79 -1.16 8.01
C ASP A 453 -10.74 -2.12 7.44
N ALA A 454 -9.66 -1.58 6.87
CA ALA A 454 -8.58 -2.39 6.30
C ALA A 454 -7.89 -3.25 7.37
N ILE A 455 -7.57 -2.68 8.53
CA ILE A 455 -6.98 -3.42 9.68
C ILE A 455 -7.96 -4.49 10.19
N ALA A 456 -9.24 -4.14 10.39
CA ALA A 456 -10.22 -5.09 10.89
C ALA A 456 -10.43 -6.28 9.94
N GLU A 457 -10.35 -6.05 8.63
CA GLU A 457 -10.45 -7.12 7.64
C GLU A 457 -9.16 -7.94 7.57
N SER A 458 -7.97 -7.32 7.63
CA SER A 458 -6.66 -7.99 7.65
C SER A 458 -6.56 -9.00 8.80
N LYS A 459 -7.06 -8.66 9.98
CA LYS A 459 -7.09 -9.56 11.16
C LYS A 459 -7.83 -10.87 10.89
N LYS A 460 -8.81 -10.91 10.00
CA LYS A 460 -9.53 -12.14 9.63
C LYS A 460 -8.67 -13.11 8.81
N HIS A 461 -7.60 -12.61 8.21
CA HIS A 461 -6.64 -13.36 7.40
C HIS A 461 -5.36 -13.77 8.15
N GLY A 462 -5.32 -13.64 9.48
CA GLY A 462 -4.18 -13.94 10.34
C GLY A 462 -3.65 -15.39 10.31
N ARG A 463 -4.35 -16.30 9.60
CA ARG A 463 -3.83 -17.64 9.30
C ARG A 463 -2.82 -17.65 8.15
N LEU A 464 -2.87 -16.67 7.26
CA LEU A 464 -1.96 -16.52 6.13
C LEU A 464 -0.67 -15.84 6.58
N LEU A 465 -0.81 -14.75 7.29
CA LEU A 465 0.28 -13.94 7.82
C LEU A 465 -0.16 -13.22 9.09
N GLN A 466 0.75 -13.02 10.05
CA GLN A 466 0.46 -12.29 11.28
C GLN A 466 0.17 -10.80 10.97
N ASP A 467 -1.00 -10.32 11.39
CA ASP A 467 -1.29 -8.89 11.43
C ASP A 467 -0.55 -8.24 12.61
N LEU A 468 0.02 -7.06 12.37
CA LEU A 468 0.89 -6.36 13.33
C LEU A 468 0.18 -5.25 14.13
N ASN A 469 -1.12 -4.99 13.87
CA ASN A 469 -1.92 -3.95 14.52
C ASN A 469 -2.63 -4.42 15.79
#